data_414595a80c764de191795bba2e90c472
#
_entry.id   414595a80c764de191795bba2e90c472
#
_cell.length_a   1.000
_cell.length_b   1.000
_cell.length_c   1.000
_cell.angle_alpha   90.00
_cell.angle_beta   90.00
_cell.angle_gamma   90.00
#
_symmetry.space_group_name_H-M   'P 1'
#
loop_
_entity.id
_entity.type
_entity.pdbx_description
1 polymer ?
#
loop_
_entity_poly.entity_id
_entity_poly.type
_entity_poly.pdbx_seq_one_letter_code
_entity_poly.pdbx_strand_id
1 'polypeptide(L)'
;AADMPKSAFTAASQAGAVAADISADLAQRPRSPGKYRNTCWSMIAPGNSAKIGADYVPAMKDGKAFLEASGSFVSKPGETAEQRRETFDESAGWYEAFVADMFAKPAETAGKP
;
A
#
# COMPACT_ATOMS: atom_id res chain seq x y z
N ALA A 1 -12.99 4.97 5.83
CA ALA A 1 -11.99 6.04 5.82
C ALA A 1 -11.84 6.58 4.40
N ALA A 2 -12.41 7.75 4.14
CA ALA A 2 -12.56 8.30 2.79
C ALA A 2 -11.40 9.20 2.36
N ASP A 3 -10.35 9.33 3.17
CA ASP A 3 -9.36 10.40 3.02
C ASP A 3 -8.12 10.01 2.21
N MET A 4 -8.07 8.78 1.76
CA MET A 4 -7.03 8.29 0.83
C MET A 4 -7.57 8.22 -0.60
N PRO A 5 -6.72 8.35 -1.62
CA PRO A 5 -7.13 8.14 -3.01
C PRO A 5 -7.77 6.76 -3.20
N LYS A 6 -8.76 6.68 -4.07
CA LYS A 6 -9.43 5.41 -4.41
C LYS A 6 -8.60 4.66 -5.44
N SER A 7 -7.76 3.74 -4.97
CA SER A 7 -6.88 2.92 -5.80
C SER A 7 -6.77 1.50 -5.26
N ALA A 8 -6.30 0.57 -6.08
CA ALA A 8 -6.01 -0.80 -5.65
C ALA A 8 -4.94 -0.83 -4.55
N PHE A 9 -3.93 0.02 -4.65
CA PHE A 9 -2.89 0.14 -3.64
C PHE A 9 -3.48 0.57 -2.29
N THR A 10 -4.31 1.61 -2.27
CA THR A 10 -5.03 2.07 -1.06
C THR A 10 -5.89 0.95 -0.48
N ALA A 11 -6.66 0.26 -1.31
CA ALA A 11 -7.53 -0.83 -0.86
C ALA A 11 -6.72 -1.96 -0.21
N ALA A 12 -5.61 -2.38 -0.83
CA ALA A 12 -4.71 -3.39 -0.27
C ALA A 12 -4.08 -2.93 1.06
N SER A 13 -3.64 -1.68 1.14
CA SER A 13 -3.07 -1.10 2.36
C SER A 13 -4.08 -1.09 3.50
N GLN A 14 -5.32 -0.67 3.25
CA GLN A 14 -6.38 -0.66 4.26
C GLN A 14 -6.81 -2.08 4.66
N ALA A 15 -6.92 -2.99 3.69
CA ALA A 15 -7.26 -4.38 3.97
C ALA A 15 -6.23 -5.06 4.88
N GLY A 16 -4.94 -4.81 4.65
CA GLY A 16 -3.87 -5.30 5.52
C GLY A 16 -3.99 -4.79 6.96
N ALA A 17 -4.30 -3.50 7.15
CA ALA A 17 -4.51 -2.92 8.47
C ALA A 17 -5.73 -3.55 9.18
N VAL A 18 -6.85 -3.72 8.47
CA VAL A 18 -8.05 -4.37 9.02
C VAL A 18 -7.78 -5.82 9.39
N ALA A 19 -7.10 -6.58 8.55
CA ALA A 19 -6.74 -7.96 8.84
C ALA A 19 -5.84 -8.08 10.08
N ALA A 20 -4.88 -7.16 10.24
CA ALA A 20 -4.01 -7.10 11.42
C ALA A 20 -4.82 -6.79 12.69
N ASP A 21 -5.77 -5.87 12.63
CA ASP A 21 -6.65 -5.53 13.76
C ASP A 21 -7.55 -6.71 14.16
N ILE A 22 -8.17 -7.38 13.19
CA ILE A 22 -8.99 -8.58 13.46
C ILE A 22 -8.14 -9.68 14.08
N SER A 23 -6.94 -9.92 13.56
CA SER A 23 -6.02 -10.92 14.10
C SER A 23 -5.59 -10.60 15.53
N ALA A 24 -5.37 -9.32 15.85
CA ALA A 24 -5.04 -8.88 17.19
C ALA A 24 -6.21 -9.11 18.15
N ASP A 25 -7.43 -8.75 17.75
CA ASP A 25 -8.64 -8.94 18.55
C ASP A 25 -8.91 -10.44 18.86
N LEU A 26 -8.82 -11.29 17.83
CA LEU A 26 -9.00 -12.73 18.01
C LEU A 26 -7.94 -13.36 18.94
N ALA A 27 -6.74 -12.84 18.92
CA ALA A 27 -5.64 -13.27 19.78
C ALA A 27 -5.61 -12.54 21.13
N GLN A 28 -6.57 -11.67 21.41
CA GLN A 28 -6.64 -10.83 22.62
C GLN A 28 -5.34 -10.02 22.85
N ARG A 29 -4.74 -9.54 21.78
CA ARG A 29 -3.54 -8.69 21.80
C ARG A 29 -3.90 -7.23 21.51
N PRO A 30 -3.12 -6.27 22.02
CA PRO A 30 -3.28 -4.87 21.63
C PRO A 30 -3.14 -4.71 20.11
N ARG A 31 -3.98 -3.87 19.52
CA ARG A 31 -3.84 -3.45 18.12
C ARG A 31 -2.61 -2.55 17.95
N SER A 32 -1.89 -2.74 16.88
CA SER A 32 -0.82 -1.81 16.49
C SER A 32 -1.39 -0.67 15.65
N PRO A 33 -0.83 0.54 15.74
CA PRO A 33 -1.23 1.62 14.85
C PRO A 33 -1.10 1.20 13.39
N GLY A 34 -2.15 1.36 12.61
CA GLY A 34 -2.15 1.06 11.19
C GLY A 34 -1.17 1.96 10.44
N LYS A 35 -0.42 1.39 9.51
CA LYS A 35 0.38 2.14 8.54
C LYS A 35 -0.34 2.11 7.22
N TYR A 36 -0.61 3.29 6.67
CA TYR A 36 -1.35 3.43 5.43
C TYR A 36 -0.50 4.15 4.40
N ARG A 37 -0.49 3.63 3.18
CA ARG A 37 0.22 4.23 2.05
C ARG A 37 -0.62 4.14 0.79
N ASN A 38 -0.51 5.13 -0.05
CA ASN A 38 -0.92 5.05 -1.45
C ASN A 38 0.24 5.41 -2.35
N THR A 39 0.41 4.66 -3.42
CA THR A 39 1.29 4.99 -4.54
C THR A 39 0.52 4.78 -5.82
N CYS A 40 0.55 5.78 -6.69
CA CYS A 40 0.02 5.71 -8.05
C CYS A 40 1.19 5.88 -9.02
N TRP A 41 1.30 4.98 -9.98
CA TRP A 41 2.28 5.07 -11.06
C TRP A 41 1.61 5.46 -12.37
N SER A 42 2.27 6.29 -13.14
CA SER A 42 1.88 6.66 -14.50
C SER A 42 2.93 6.14 -15.46
N MET A 43 2.56 5.11 -16.22
CA MET A 43 3.40 4.55 -17.28
C MET A 43 3.43 5.52 -18.45
N ILE A 44 4.59 6.09 -18.74
CA ILE A 44 4.81 7.05 -19.84
C ILE A 44 5.24 6.31 -21.10
N ALA A 45 6.12 5.34 -20.93
CA ALA A 45 6.63 4.47 -22.00
C ALA A 45 7.26 3.22 -21.36
N PRO A 46 7.58 2.18 -22.13
CA PRO A 46 8.34 1.04 -21.62
C PRO A 46 9.64 1.50 -20.93
N GLY A 47 9.81 1.12 -19.67
CA GLY A 47 10.97 1.51 -18.86
C GLY A 47 10.94 2.98 -18.39
N ASN A 48 9.81 3.67 -18.52
CA ASN A 48 9.66 5.07 -18.10
C ASN A 48 8.34 5.27 -17.38
N SER A 49 8.40 5.54 -16.09
CA SER A 49 7.23 5.81 -15.25
C SER A 49 7.47 6.99 -14.31
N ALA A 50 6.40 7.65 -13.96
CA ALA A 50 6.35 8.63 -12.87
C ALA A 50 5.49 8.08 -11.74
N LYS A 51 5.67 8.57 -10.52
CA LYS A 51 4.84 8.20 -9.37
C LYS A 51 4.44 9.40 -8.54
N ILE A 52 3.32 9.24 -7.86
CA ILE A 52 2.84 10.14 -6.81
C ILE A 52 2.24 9.29 -5.69
N GLY A 53 2.41 9.72 -4.47
CA GLY A 53 1.81 9.04 -3.33
C GLY A 53 2.05 9.74 -2.02
N ALA A 54 1.57 9.12 -0.96
CA ALA A 54 1.77 9.60 0.40
C ALA A 54 1.65 8.46 1.41
N ASP A 55 2.27 8.66 2.56
CA ASP A 55 1.97 7.94 3.79
C ASP A 55 0.86 8.66 4.54
N TYR A 56 0.05 7.92 5.28
CA TYR A 56 -1.07 8.43 6.05
C TYR A 56 -1.06 7.87 7.47
N VAL A 57 -1.53 8.66 8.39
CA VAL A 57 -1.69 8.27 9.80
C VAL A 57 -3.10 8.56 10.27
N PRO A 58 -3.66 7.75 11.17
CA PRO A 58 -4.91 8.06 11.83
C PRO A 58 -4.82 9.37 12.62
N ALA A 59 -5.81 10.21 12.47
CA ALA A 59 -5.94 11.49 13.17
C ALA A 59 -7.41 11.75 13.56
N MET A 60 -7.61 12.71 14.44
CA MET A 60 -8.94 13.16 14.89
C MET A 60 -9.09 14.63 14.64
N LYS A 61 -10.25 15.03 14.07
CA LYS A 61 -10.64 16.43 13.90
C LYS A 61 -12.13 16.56 14.16
N ASP A 62 -12.51 17.50 15.00
CA ASP A 62 -13.91 17.77 15.36
C ASP A 62 -14.68 16.49 15.78
N GLY A 63 -14.03 15.62 16.56
CA GLY A 63 -14.59 14.35 17.04
C GLY A 63 -14.74 13.26 15.97
N LYS A 64 -14.22 13.48 14.75
CA LYS A 64 -14.23 12.50 13.65
C LYS A 64 -12.84 11.95 13.38
N ALA A 65 -12.77 10.63 13.23
CA ALA A 65 -11.55 9.97 12.79
C ALA A 65 -11.35 10.16 11.29
N PHE A 66 -10.12 10.45 10.88
CA PHE A 66 -9.72 10.54 9.47
C PHE A 66 -8.27 10.07 9.29
N LEU A 67 -7.81 9.94 8.05
CA LEU A 67 -6.44 9.65 7.71
C LEU A 67 -5.76 10.92 7.18
N GLU A 68 -4.73 11.36 7.87
CA GLU A 68 -3.95 12.54 7.50
C GLU A 68 -2.68 12.15 6.77
N ALA A 69 -2.36 12.84 5.69
CA ALA A 69 -1.10 12.64 5.00
C ALA A 69 0.08 13.07 5.89
N SER A 70 0.97 12.15 6.19
CA SER A 70 2.14 12.37 7.03
C SER A 70 3.45 12.53 6.24
N GLY A 71 3.43 12.23 4.96
CA GLY A 71 4.55 12.40 4.05
C GLY A 71 4.11 12.12 2.62
N SER A 72 4.45 13.02 1.70
CA SER A 72 4.10 12.88 0.30
C SER A 72 5.35 12.83 -0.58
N PHE A 73 5.23 12.19 -1.73
CA PHE A 73 6.28 12.08 -2.72
C PHE A 73 5.69 12.19 -4.13
N VAL A 74 6.45 12.75 -5.02
CA VAL A 74 6.07 12.91 -6.44
C VAL A 74 7.33 12.91 -7.29
N SER A 75 7.27 12.24 -8.42
CA SER A 75 8.32 12.31 -9.44
C SER A 75 8.50 13.74 -9.92
N LYS A 76 9.76 14.21 -9.93
CA LYS A 76 10.09 15.60 -10.26
C LYS A 76 10.34 15.78 -11.75
N PRO A 77 10.08 16.96 -12.31
CA PRO A 77 10.59 17.32 -13.62
C PRO A 77 12.12 17.21 -13.65
N GLY A 78 12.68 16.66 -14.72
CA GLY A 78 14.13 16.51 -14.89
C GLY A 78 14.76 15.29 -14.23
N GLU A 79 13.96 14.33 -13.70
CA GLU A 79 14.50 13.03 -13.31
C GLU A 79 15.21 12.35 -14.47
N THR A 80 16.31 11.65 -14.16
CA THR A 80 17.10 10.92 -15.15
C THR A 80 16.34 9.72 -15.72
N ALA A 81 16.77 9.21 -16.86
CA ALA A 81 16.21 7.99 -17.44
C ALA A 81 16.34 6.78 -16.48
N GLU A 82 17.43 6.72 -15.71
CA GLU A 82 17.65 5.69 -14.70
C GLU A 82 16.62 5.77 -13.57
N GLN A 83 16.40 6.96 -12.99
CA GLN A 83 15.37 7.17 -11.97
C GLN A 83 13.96 6.82 -12.46
N ARG A 84 13.66 7.16 -13.72
CA ARG A 84 12.38 6.79 -14.37
C ARG A 84 12.25 5.30 -14.59
N ARG A 85 13.35 4.63 -14.89
CA ARG A 85 13.41 3.18 -15.03
C ARG A 85 13.20 2.48 -13.69
N GLU A 86 13.86 2.95 -12.62
CA GLU A 86 13.65 2.42 -11.27
C GLU A 86 12.18 2.55 -10.85
N THR A 87 11.53 3.68 -11.12
CA THR A 87 10.11 3.88 -10.86
C THR A 87 9.22 2.91 -11.66
N PHE A 88 9.59 2.61 -12.91
CA PHE A 88 8.91 1.61 -13.71
C PHE A 88 9.05 0.21 -13.13
N ASP A 89 10.26 -0.20 -12.77
CA ASP A 89 10.54 -1.52 -12.21
C ASP A 89 9.87 -1.69 -10.83
N GLU A 90 9.80 -0.63 -10.02
CA GLU A 90 9.05 -0.60 -8.76
C GLU A 90 7.57 -0.92 -8.97
N SER A 91 6.93 -0.32 -9.98
CA SER A 91 5.52 -0.57 -10.27
C SER A 91 5.26 -2.00 -10.75
N ALA A 92 6.14 -2.53 -11.59
CA ALA A 92 6.07 -3.91 -12.06
C ALA A 92 6.22 -4.90 -10.90
N GLY A 93 7.21 -4.67 -10.04
CA GLY A 93 7.43 -5.50 -8.84
C GLY A 93 6.27 -5.47 -7.86
N TRP A 94 5.64 -4.31 -7.66
CA TRP A 94 4.43 -4.23 -6.82
C TRP A 94 3.28 -5.05 -7.42
N TYR A 95 3.05 -4.93 -8.72
CA TYR A 95 2.00 -5.68 -9.40
C TYR A 95 2.22 -7.19 -9.31
N GLU A 96 3.45 -7.65 -9.58
CA GLU A 96 3.80 -9.06 -9.50
C GLU A 96 3.61 -9.61 -8.07
N ALA A 97 4.07 -8.90 -7.07
CA ALA A 97 3.90 -9.29 -5.67
C ALA A 97 2.42 -9.33 -5.26
N PHE A 98 1.63 -8.35 -5.69
CA PHE A 98 0.20 -8.28 -5.39
C PHE A 98 -0.57 -9.44 -6.04
N VAL A 99 -0.28 -9.76 -7.29
CA VAL A 99 -0.88 -10.91 -8.00
C VAL A 99 -0.47 -12.23 -7.36
N ALA A 100 0.80 -12.37 -7.01
CA ALA A 100 1.30 -13.57 -6.34
C ALA A 100 0.60 -13.78 -4.99
N ASP A 101 0.42 -12.73 -4.20
CA ASP A 101 -0.29 -12.79 -2.91
C ASP A 101 -1.76 -13.18 -3.09
N MET A 102 -2.46 -12.59 -4.06
CA MET A 102 -3.87 -12.90 -4.34
C MET A 102 -4.12 -14.36 -4.77
N PHE A 103 -3.18 -14.95 -5.48
CA PHE A 103 -3.29 -16.28 -6.05
C PHE A 103 -2.34 -17.30 -5.41
N ALA A 104 -1.70 -16.94 -4.30
CA ALA A 104 -0.91 -17.88 -3.52
C ALA A 104 -1.80 -19.04 -3.06
N LYS A 105 -1.36 -20.27 -3.33
CA LYS A 105 -2.03 -21.44 -2.76
C LYS A 105 -1.91 -21.35 -1.23
N PRO A 106 -3.00 -21.60 -0.49
CA PRO A 106 -2.88 -21.77 0.96
C PRO A 106 -1.77 -22.77 1.23
N ALA A 107 -0.88 -22.45 2.17
CA ALA A 107 0.09 -23.42 2.64
C ALA A 107 -0.68 -24.71 2.99
N GLU A 108 -0.36 -25.82 2.35
CA GLU A 108 -0.88 -27.11 2.76
C GLU A 108 -0.52 -27.24 4.24
N THR A 109 -1.51 -27.11 5.10
CA THR A 109 -1.35 -27.55 6.48
C THR A 109 -1.01 -29.02 6.36
N ALA A 110 0.27 -29.34 6.52
CA ALA A 110 0.72 -30.72 6.59
C ALA A 110 -0.13 -31.37 7.67
N GLY A 111 -1.12 -32.17 7.23
CA GLY A 111 -1.94 -32.94 8.13
C GLY A 111 -1.00 -33.79 8.95
N LYS A 112 -0.89 -33.45 10.22
CA LYS A 112 -0.36 -34.43 11.16
C LYS A 112 -1.37 -35.57 11.23
N PRO A 113 -0.91 -36.78 11.07
CA PRO A 113 -1.75 -37.94 11.27
C PRO A 113 -2.27 -37.98 12.71
#